data_36b053fac72c6b28752824379950846a
#
_entry.id   36b053fac72c6b28752824379950846a
#
_cell.length_a   1.000
_cell.length_b   1.000
_cell.length_c   1.000
_cell.angle_alpha   90.00
_cell.angle_beta   90.00
_cell.angle_gamma   90.00
#
_symmetry.space_group_name_H-M   'P 1'
#
loop_
_entity.id
_entity.type
_entity.pdbx_description
1 polymer ?
#
loop_
_entity_poly.entity_id
_entity_poly.type
_entity_poly.pdbx_seq_one_letter_code
_entity_poly.pdbx_strand_id
1 'polypeptide(L)'
;KKAGEFYTPQPVAKLMTQIAFLGREDQKGFTLYDPTMGSGSLLLNAKRYSHEVGTVSYFGQELNTATYNLARMNMILHGVPIENQFLHNADTLDEDWPTQEPTNFDGVLMNPPYSAKWSAADGFLQDPRFSSFGALAPKSKADFAFLLHGFYHLKQAGGVMAIVLPHGVLFRGNAEGKIRKALLEEGAIDTVIGLPANIFFNTSIPTTVIILKKDPTSRDVFFIDASKEFDKGKNQNIMTDAHIDKILKVYQVREDVDKFAHLASFEEIVENDYNLNIPRYVDTFEEEEVVPLTEIVANINRTNNEIASKT
;
A
#
# COMPACT_ATOMS: atom_id res chain seq x y z
N LYS A 1 6.54 15.95 -14.05
CA LYS A 1 5.92 14.72 -13.53
C LYS A 1 4.52 14.62 -14.11
N LYS A 2 4.12 13.46 -14.62
CA LYS A 2 2.75 13.20 -15.01
C LYS A 2 1.87 13.18 -13.76
N ALA A 3 0.63 13.65 -13.87
CA ALA A 3 -0.33 13.58 -12.77
C ALA A 3 -0.53 12.10 -12.35
N GLY A 4 -0.43 11.82 -11.06
CA GLY A 4 -0.62 10.48 -10.50
C GLY A 4 0.66 9.68 -10.17
N GLU A 5 1.84 10.17 -10.59
CA GLU A 5 3.12 9.53 -10.24
C GLU A 5 3.71 10.18 -8.98
N PHE A 6 3.85 9.42 -7.91
CA PHE A 6 4.37 9.91 -6.63
C PHE A 6 5.53 9.04 -6.14
N TYR A 7 6.60 9.70 -5.71
CA TYR A 7 7.70 9.03 -5.05
C TYR A 7 7.24 8.44 -3.70
N THR A 8 7.59 7.19 -3.43
CA THR A 8 7.24 6.54 -2.16
C THR A 8 8.07 7.12 -1.01
N PRO A 9 7.44 7.71 0.02
CA PRO A 9 8.16 8.18 1.20
C PRO A 9 8.93 7.03 1.86
N GLN A 10 10.13 7.30 2.38
CA GLN A 10 10.97 6.28 3.01
C GLN A 10 10.27 5.52 4.14
N PRO A 11 9.51 6.15 5.04
CA PRO A 11 8.79 5.41 6.08
C PRO A 11 7.79 4.40 5.51
N VAL A 12 7.05 4.77 4.47
CA VAL A 12 6.10 3.86 3.80
C VAL A 12 6.83 2.71 3.12
N ALA A 13 7.93 3.01 2.42
CA ALA A 13 8.77 2.00 1.79
C ALA A 13 9.35 1.02 2.83
N LYS A 14 9.81 1.51 3.97
CA LYS A 14 10.28 0.68 5.09
C LYS A 14 9.18 -0.24 5.62
N LEU A 15 7.99 0.28 5.86
CA LEU A 15 6.85 -0.51 6.34
C LEU A 15 6.52 -1.65 5.38
N MET A 16 6.35 -1.34 4.10
CA MET A 16 6.00 -2.33 3.08
C MET A 16 7.06 -3.42 2.96
N THR A 17 8.33 -3.02 2.94
CA THR A 17 9.45 -3.96 2.81
C THR A 17 9.60 -4.83 4.05
N GLN A 18 9.49 -4.27 5.26
CA GLN A 18 9.52 -5.05 6.50
C GLN A 18 8.40 -6.09 6.55
N ILE A 19 7.19 -5.74 6.12
CA ILE A 19 6.06 -6.69 6.05
C ILE A 19 6.39 -7.84 5.09
N ALA A 20 6.97 -7.54 3.92
CA ALA A 20 7.33 -8.55 2.94
C ALA A 20 8.40 -9.53 3.45
N PHE A 21 9.37 -9.04 4.23
CA PHE A 21 10.45 -9.86 4.78
C PHE A 21 10.16 -10.47 6.16
N LEU A 22 9.04 -10.15 6.77
CA LEU A 22 8.71 -10.54 8.14
C LEU A 22 8.77 -12.06 8.34
N GLY A 23 9.66 -12.52 9.25
CA GLY A 23 9.91 -13.94 9.51
C GLY A 23 10.67 -14.66 8.39
N ARG A 24 11.18 -13.91 7.40
CA ARG A 24 11.92 -14.45 6.25
C ARG A 24 13.24 -13.70 5.99
N GLU A 25 13.74 -13.01 7.00
CA GLU A 25 14.95 -12.18 6.91
C GLU A 25 16.19 -13.03 6.56
N ASP A 26 16.20 -14.30 6.97
CA ASP A 26 17.30 -15.27 6.71
C ASP A 26 17.05 -16.12 5.45
N GLN A 27 15.98 -15.86 4.69
CA GLN A 27 15.68 -16.64 3.49
C GLN A 27 16.69 -16.36 2.38
N LYS A 28 17.37 -17.42 1.91
CA LYS A 28 18.22 -17.36 0.72
C LYS A 28 17.40 -17.38 -0.56
N GLY A 29 17.88 -16.67 -1.57
CA GLY A 29 17.24 -16.66 -2.88
C GLY A 29 15.86 -15.98 -2.88
N PHE A 30 15.61 -15.03 -1.99
CA PHE A 30 14.37 -14.27 -1.95
C PHE A 30 14.18 -13.52 -3.26
N THR A 31 13.00 -13.66 -3.88
CA THR A 31 12.64 -12.97 -5.12
C THR A 31 11.68 -11.82 -4.83
N LEU A 32 12.07 -10.61 -5.23
CA LEU A 32 11.31 -9.38 -5.01
C LEU A 32 10.94 -8.74 -6.34
N TYR A 33 9.69 -8.34 -6.51
CA TYR A 33 9.16 -7.73 -7.71
C TYR A 33 8.47 -6.40 -7.45
N ASP A 34 8.81 -5.38 -8.25
CA ASP A 34 8.08 -4.11 -8.32
C ASP A 34 7.74 -3.80 -9.80
N PRO A 35 6.50 -4.06 -10.24
CA PRO A 35 6.08 -3.84 -11.62
C PRO A 35 5.92 -2.37 -12.02
N THR A 36 6.07 -1.45 -11.06
CA THR A 36 6.05 0.01 -11.26
C THR A 36 7.21 0.67 -10.54
N MET A 37 8.41 0.14 -10.76
CA MET A 37 9.57 0.37 -9.90
C MET A 37 10.06 1.82 -9.82
N GLY A 38 9.71 2.67 -10.77
CA GLY A 38 10.25 4.02 -10.83
C GLY A 38 11.79 4.01 -10.83
N SER A 39 12.40 4.69 -9.89
CA SER A 39 13.85 4.69 -9.69
C SER A 39 14.40 3.46 -8.95
N GLY A 40 13.56 2.49 -8.59
CA GLY A 40 13.95 1.27 -7.89
C GLY A 40 14.07 1.39 -6.37
N SER A 41 13.57 2.46 -5.78
CA SER A 41 13.76 2.73 -4.35
C SER A 41 13.09 1.70 -3.43
N LEU A 42 11.89 1.19 -3.78
CA LEU A 42 11.23 0.12 -3.03
C LEU A 42 12.07 -1.16 -3.04
N LEU A 43 12.55 -1.58 -4.21
CA LEU A 43 13.41 -2.75 -4.35
C LEU A 43 14.67 -2.64 -3.51
N LEU A 44 15.33 -1.48 -3.53
CA LEU A 44 16.60 -1.25 -2.82
C LEU A 44 16.43 -1.27 -1.29
N ASN A 45 15.25 -1.04 -0.75
CA ASN A 45 15.01 -1.19 0.69
C ASN A 45 15.19 -2.64 1.20
N ALA A 46 15.10 -3.65 0.33
CA ALA A 46 15.35 -5.05 0.70
C ALA A 46 16.72 -5.25 1.37
N LYS A 47 17.72 -4.45 0.99
CA LYS A 47 19.07 -4.49 1.59
C LYS A 47 19.11 -4.22 3.11
N ARG A 48 18.07 -3.61 3.64
CA ARG A 48 17.96 -3.29 5.07
C ARG A 48 17.35 -4.41 5.88
N TYR A 49 16.58 -5.30 5.24
CA TYR A 49 15.72 -6.28 5.93
C TYR A 49 16.05 -7.71 5.59
N SER A 50 16.83 -7.98 4.55
CA SER A 50 17.36 -9.30 4.26
C SER A 50 18.75 -9.45 4.88
N HIS A 51 18.97 -10.52 5.67
CA HIS A 51 20.30 -10.91 6.13
C HIS A 51 21.09 -11.63 5.04
N GLU A 52 20.40 -12.12 4.01
CA GLU A 52 20.95 -12.83 2.86
C GLU A 52 20.91 -11.97 1.58
N VAL A 53 21.21 -10.69 1.72
CA VAL A 53 21.05 -9.65 0.68
C VAL A 53 21.77 -9.99 -0.63
N GLY A 54 22.89 -10.66 -0.59
CA GLY A 54 23.63 -11.09 -1.78
C GLY A 54 22.93 -12.16 -2.61
N THR A 55 21.90 -12.81 -2.06
CA THR A 55 21.10 -13.84 -2.75
C THR A 55 19.73 -13.35 -3.21
N VAL A 56 19.35 -12.12 -2.89
CA VAL A 56 18.07 -11.53 -3.31
C VAL A 56 18.11 -11.23 -4.80
N SER A 57 17.08 -11.68 -5.53
CA SER A 57 16.86 -11.33 -6.94
C SER A 57 15.82 -10.24 -7.05
N TYR A 58 16.15 -9.17 -7.78
CA TYR A 58 15.33 -7.98 -7.95
C TYR A 58 14.72 -7.95 -9.34
N PHE A 59 13.41 -7.99 -9.41
CA PHE A 59 12.64 -7.85 -10.65
C PHE A 59 11.92 -6.53 -10.63
N GLY A 60 11.97 -5.79 -11.73
CA GLY A 60 11.31 -4.50 -11.83
C GLY A 60 10.92 -4.16 -13.24
N GLN A 61 9.82 -3.44 -13.38
CA GLN A 61 9.33 -2.92 -14.64
C GLN A 61 9.05 -1.43 -14.55
N GLU A 62 9.41 -0.67 -15.58
CA GLU A 62 9.19 0.76 -15.68
C GLU A 62 8.90 1.17 -17.11
N LEU A 63 7.81 1.92 -17.29
CA LEU A 63 7.37 2.41 -18.61
C LEU A 63 8.30 3.49 -19.17
N ASN A 64 8.72 4.43 -18.35
CA ASN A 64 9.53 5.57 -18.77
C ASN A 64 11.01 5.16 -18.88
N THR A 65 11.57 5.23 -20.09
CA THR A 65 12.94 4.82 -20.37
C THR A 65 13.99 5.59 -19.55
N ALA A 66 13.83 6.89 -19.33
CA ALA A 66 14.78 7.67 -18.54
C ALA A 66 14.75 7.22 -17.06
N THR A 67 13.55 6.98 -16.51
CA THR A 67 13.38 6.47 -15.15
C THR A 67 13.86 5.03 -15.01
N TYR A 68 13.64 4.20 -16.01
CA TYR A 68 14.20 2.84 -16.10
C TYR A 68 15.73 2.86 -16.04
N ASN A 69 16.38 3.73 -16.83
CA ASN A 69 17.84 3.88 -16.81
C ASN A 69 18.35 4.37 -15.45
N LEU A 70 17.60 5.26 -14.79
CA LEU A 70 17.90 5.69 -13.43
C LEU A 70 17.84 4.53 -12.44
N ALA A 71 16.83 3.66 -12.54
CA ALA A 71 16.72 2.48 -11.69
C ALA A 71 17.93 1.54 -11.88
N ARG A 72 18.33 1.29 -13.12
CA ARG A 72 19.55 0.49 -13.43
C ARG A 72 20.80 1.09 -12.79
N MET A 73 20.97 2.39 -12.92
CA MET A 73 22.10 3.10 -12.30
C MET A 73 22.07 2.98 -10.78
N ASN A 74 20.89 3.16 -10.17
CA ASN A 74 20.72 3.01 -8.73
C ASN A 74 21.07 1.60 -8.23
N MET A 75 20.65 0.55 -8.96
CA MET A 75 21.03 -0.82 -8.61
C MET A 75 22.54 -1.01 -8.58
N ILE A 76 23.25 -0.50 -9.59
CA ILE A 76 24.71 -0.58 -9.68
C ILE A 76 25.35 0.21 -8.54
N LEU A 77 24.96 1.46 -8.32
CA LEU A 77 25.51 2.34 -7.28
C LEU A 77 25.29 1.78 -5.86
N HIS A 78 24.20 1.04 -5.66
CA HIS A 78 23.93 0.35 -4.41
C HIS A 78 24.55 -1.04 -4.32
N GLY A 79 25.38 -1.43 -5.29
CA GLY A 79 26.15 -2.68 -5.25
C GLY A 79 25.29 -3.93 -5.39
N VAL A 80 24.15 -3.87 -6.09
CA VAL A 80 23.39 -5.06 -6.45
C VAL A 80 24.13 -5.80 -7.55
N PRO A 81 24.44 -7.10 -7.40
CA PRO A 81 25.09 -7.87 -8.46
C PRO A 81 24.25 -7.89 -9.73
N ILE A 82 24.91 -7.80 -10.90
CA ILE A 82 24.22 -7.75 -12.20
C ILE A 82 23.38 -9.00 -12.43
N GLU A 83 23.86 -10.15 -12.00
CA GLU A 83 23.16 -11.44 -12.09
C GLU A 83 21.88 -11.50 -11.24
N ASN A 84 21.72 -10.58 -10.32
CA ASN A 84 20.53 -10.47 -9.45
C ASN A 84 19.56 -9.36 -9.90
N GLN A 85 19.84 -8.69 -11.00
CA GLN A 85 19.02 -7.59 -11.54
C GLN A 85 18.27 -8.05 -12.79
N PHE A 86 16.94 -8.01 -12.72
CA PHE A 86 16.04 -8.36 -13.82
C PHE A 86 15.08 -7.19 -14.04
N LEU A 87 15.51 -6.20 -14.82
CA LEU A 87 14.76 -4.97 -15.05
C LEU A 87 14.29 -4.90 -16.49
N HIS A 88 13.04 -4.49 -16.69
CA HIS A 88 12.38 -4.42 -17.99
C HIS A 88 11.76 -3.06 -18.25
N ASN A 89 11.96 -2.53 -19.47
CA ASN A 89 11.40 -1.24 -19.87
C ASN A 89 10.19 -1.45 -20.78
N ALA A 90 9.00 -1.53 -20.17
CA ALA A 90 7.74 -1.71 -20.89
C ALA A 90 6.55 -1.27 -20.04
N ASP A 91 5.36 -1.26 -20.67
CA ASP A 91 4.10 -1.03 -19.97
C ASP A 91 3.64 -2.31 -19.29
N THR A 92 3.60 -2.30 -17.97
CA THR A 92 3.20 -3.44 -17.13
C THR A 92 1.82 -4.00 -17.47
N LEU A 93 0.88 -3.15 -17.86
CA LEU A 93 -0.49 -3.57 -18.13
C LEU A 93 -0.65 -4.12 -19.55
N ASP A 94 0.06 -3.56 -20.52
CA ASP A 94 -0.02 -3.99 -21.92
C ASP A 94 0.82 -5.26 -22.19
N GLU A 95 1.97 -5.38 -21.51
CA GLU A 95 2.88 -6.52 -21.65
C GLU A 95 3.04 -7.24 -20.30
N ASP A 96 2.49 -8.45 -20.20
CA ASP A 96 2.75 -9.31 -19.04
C ASP A 96 4.23 -9.68 -18.99
N TRP A 97 4.86 -9.35 -17.87
CA TRP A 97 6.25 -9.66 -17.60
C TRP A 97 6.47 -9.80 -16.07
N PRO A 98 7.34 -10.72 -15.62
CA PRO A 98 8.05 -11.74 -16.42
C PRO A 98 7.14 -12.92 -16.81
N THR A 99 7.37 -13.47 -18.02
CA THR A 99 6.63 -14.62 -18.55
C THR A 99 7.47 -15.90 -18.56
N GLN A 100 8.74 -15.79 -18.20
CA GLN A 100 9.66 -16.91 -18.04
C GLN A 100 9.98 -17.12 -16.57
N GLU A 101 10.38 -18.33 -16.18
CA GLU A 101 10.76 -18.65 -14.81
C GLU A 101 11.93 -17.76 -14.28
N PRO A 102 11.87 -17.26 -13.06
CA PRO A 102 10.73 -17.34 -12.16
C PRO A 102 9.64 -16.29 -12.50
N THR A 103 8.39 -16.70 -12.45
CA THR A 103 7.22 -15.83 -12.66
C THR A 103 6.45 -15.53 -11.38
N ASN A 104 6.80 -16.22 -10.29
CA ASN A 104 6.16 -16.12 -8.99
C ASN A 104 7.17 -15.63 -7.96
N PHE A 105 6.79 -14.61 -7.22
CA PHE A 105 7.68 -13.89 -6.32
C PHE A 105 7.33 -14.10 -4.85
N ASP A 106 8.37 -14.17 -4.01
CA ASP A 106 8.24 -14.18 -2.55
C ASP A 106 7.66 -12.87 -2.03
N GLY A 107 8.04 -11.75 -2.62
CA GLY A 107 7.53 -10.42 -2.31
C GLY A 107 7.18 -9.63 -3.57
N VAL A 108 6.04 -8.93 -3.53
CA VAL A 108 5.64 -7.94 -4.54
C VAL A 108 5.37 -6.63 -3.83
N LEU A 109 6.13 -5.59 -4.17
CA LEU A 109 5.99 -4.25 -3.59
C LEU A 109 5.65 -3.27 -4.70
N MET A 110 4.60 -2.46 -4.51
CA MET A 110 4.14 -1.59 -5.57
C MET A 110 3.59 -0.27 -5.04
N ASN A 111 4.02 0.82 -5.65
CA ASN A 111 3.37 2.12 -5.56
C ASN A 111 3.05 2.59 -7.00
N PRO A 112 1.93 2.12 -7.59
CA PRO A 112 1.57 2.42 -8.97
C PRO A 112 1.10 3.86 -9.13
N PRO A 113 1.04 4.39 -10.37
CA PRO A 113 0.42 5.69 -10.62
C PRO A 113 -1.08 5.63 -10.29
N TYR A 114 -1.53 6.49 -9.36
CA TYR A 114 -2.91 6.47 -8.88
C TYR A 114 -3.90 6.90 -9.95
N SER A 115 -4.99 6.13 -10.07
CA SER A 115 -6.08 6.41 -11.01
C SER A 115 -5.60 6.68 -12.45
N ALA A 116 -4.55 5.99 -12.89
CA ALA A 116 -4.04 6.09 -14.25
C ALA A 116 -5.04 5.53 -15.26
N LYS A 117 -5.02 6.07 -16.46
CA LYS A 117 -5.76 5.51 -17.59
C LYS A 117 -4.99 4.31 -18.18
N TRP A 118 -5.71 3.31 -18.64
CA TRP A 118 -5.18 2.17 -19.36
C TRP A 118 -6.11 1.75 -20.48
N SER A 119 -5.70 0.79 -21.33
CA SER A 119 -6.48 0.41 -22.50
C SER A 119 -7.80 -0.28 -22.13
N ALA A 120 -7.80 -1.13 -21.08
CA ALA A 120 -8.94 -1.95 -20.69
C ALA A 120 -9.63 -2.63 -21.88
N ALA A 121 -8.85 -3.09 -22.85
CA ALA A 121 -9.34 -3.73 -24.05
C ALA A 121 -10.02 -5.07 -23.71
N ASP A 122 -11.06 -5.44 -24.46
CA ASP A 122 -11.86 -6.66 -24.19
C ASP A 122 -11.01 -7.94 -24.17
N GLY A 123 -9.88 -7.96 -24.90
CA GLY A 123 -8.93 -9.09 -24.87
C GLY A 123 -8.36 -9.40 -23.49
N PHE A 124 -8.30 -8.42 -22.60
CA PHE A 124 -7.85 -8.63 -21.22
C PHE A 124 -8.82 -9.47 -20.37
N LEU A 125 -10.06 -9.68 -20.82
CA LEU A 125 -10.98 -10.62 -20.17
C LEU A 125 -10.51 -12.08 -20.26
N GLN A 126 -9.67 -12.40 -21.23
CA GLN A 126 -9.04 -13.71 -21.40
C GLN A 126 -7.60 -13.75 -20.83
N ASP A 127 -7.06 -12.61 -20.43
CA ASP A 127 -5.74 -12.55 -19.82
C ASP A 127 -5.75 -13.25 -18.45
N PRO A 128 -4.84 -14.21 -18.19
CA PRO A 128 -4.81 -14.95 -16.92
C PRO A 128 -4.71 -14.06 -15.67
N ARG A 129 -4.15 -12.86 -15.80
CA ARG A 129 -4.03 -11.91 -14.70
C ARG A 129 -5.39 -11.39 -14.23
N PHE A 130 -6.39 -11.32 -15.12
CA PHE A 130 -7.66 -10.64 -14.87
C PHE A 130 -8.89 -11.55 -15.03
N SER A 131 -8.78 -12.64 -15.76
CA SER A 131 -9.92 -13.46 -16.20
C SER A 131 -10.76 -14.06 -15.06
N SER A 132 -10.17 -14.31 -13.89
CA SER A 132 -10.86 -14.94 -12.74
C SER A 132 -11.77 -13.98 -11.98
N PHE A 133 -11.70 -12.67 -12.21
CA PHE A 133 -12.34 -11.67 -11.35
C PHE A 133 -13.66 -11.12 -11.91
N GLY A 134 -14.11 -11.61 -13.06
CA GLY A 134 -15.42 -11.31 -13.64
C GLY A 134 -15.62 -9.88 -14.16
N ALA A 135 -14.60 -9.03 -14.08
CA ALA A 135 -14.61 -7.66 -14.61
C ALA A 135 -13.18 -7.16 -14.80
N LEU A 136 -13.01 -6.20 -15.71
CA LEU A 136 -11.77 -5.42 -15.82
C LEU A 136 -11.86 -4.15 -14.97
N ALA A 137 -10.71 -3.69 -14.46
CA ALA A 137 -10.60 -2.36 -13.87
C ALA A 137 -11.09 -1.29 -14.87
N PRO A 138 -11.74 -0.21 -14.40
CA PRO A 138 -12.23 0.84 -15.31
C PRO A 138 -11.10 1.44 -16.16
N LYS A 139 -11.37 1.73 -17.42
CA LYS A 139 -10.41 2.38 -18.33
C LYS A 139 -9.81 3.68 -17.77
N SER A 140 -10.56 4.38 -16.94
CA SER A 140 -10.14 5.64 -16.30
C SER A 140 -9.37 5.46 -15.00
N LYS A 141 -9.29 4.22 -14.47
CA LYS A 141 -8.71 3.91 -13.15
C LYS A 141 -8.08 2.52 -13.15
N ALA A 142 -6.80 2.44 -13.46
CA ALA A 142 -6.07 1.19 -13.53
C ALA A 142 -5.66 0.61 -12.16
N ASP A 143 -6.10 1.19 -11.04
CA ASP A 143 -5.67 0.81 -9.69
C ASP A 143 -5.76 -0.71 -9.47
N PHE A 144 -6.92 -1.32 -9.75
CA PHE A 144 -7.09 -2.76 -9.62
C PHE A 144 -6.38 -3.57 -10.72
N ALA A 145 -6.13 -3.01 -11.89
CA ALA A 145 -5.34 -3.69 -12.91
C ALA A 145 -3.90 -3.90 -12.45
N PHE A 146 -3.28 -2.89 -11.84
CA PHE A 146 -1.96 -3.02 -11.22
C PHE A 146 -1.98 -4.01 -10.05
N LEU A 147 -2.97 -3.93 -9.18
CA LEU A 147 -3.10 -4.86 -8.07
C LEU A 147 -3.19 -6.31 -8.55
N LEU A 148 -4.04 -6.59 -9.53
CA LEU A 148 -4.21 -7.95 -10.07
C LEU A 148 -2.98 -8.45 -10.81
N HIS A 149 -2.25 -7.58 -11.51
CA HIS A 149 -0.97 -7.93 -12.11
C HIS A 149 0.03 -8.41 -11.05
N GLY A 150 0.23 -7.63 -9.98
CA GLY A 150 1.12 -8.01 -8.89
C GLY A 150 0.67 -9.29 -8.17
N PHE A 151 -0.62 -9.42 -7.94
CA PHE A 151 -1.21 -10.61 -7.31
C PHE A 151 -1.04 -11.87 -8.15
N TYR A 152 -1.20 -11.77 -9.47
CA TYR A 152 -0.95 -12.89 -10.40
C TYR A 152 0.48 -13.42 -10.29
N HIS A 153 1.45 -12.52 -10.17
CA HIS A 153 2.87 -12.86 -10.04
C HIS A 153 3.31 -13.20 -8.60
N LEU A 154 2.40 -13.22 -7.66
CA LEU A 154 2.69 -13.58 -6.28
C LEU A 154 2.79 -15.10 -6.13
N LYS A 155 3.81 -15.57 -5.38
CA LYS A 155 4.01 -16.97 -5.07
C LYS A 155 2.81 -17.54 -4.29
N GLN A 156 2.37 -18.74 -4.65
CA GLN A 156 1.20 -19.38 -4.05
C GLN A 156 1.39 -19.60 -2.55
N ALA A 157 2.50 -20.19 -2.14
CA ALA A 157 2.80 -20.47 -0.74
C ALA A 157 3.81 -19.46 -0.18
N GLY A 158 3.42 -18.71 0.83
CA GLY A 158 4.27 -17.77 1.55
C GLY A 158 4.55 -16.44 0.83
N GLY A 159 4.00 -16.19 -0.36
CA GLY A 159 4.12 -14.91 -1.05
C GLY A 159 3.38 -13.80 -0.31
N VAL A 160 4.00 -12.62 -0.20
CA VAL A 160 3.40 -11.43 0.42
C VAL A 160 3.50 -10.26 -0.55
N MET A 161 2.36 -9.63 -0.83
CA MET A 161 2.28 -8.42 -1.64
C MET A 161 1.85 -7.24 -0.78
N ALA A 162 2.50 -6.10 -0.97
CA ALA A 162 2.10 -4.82 -0.39
C ALA A 162 1.97 -3.77 -1.51
N ILE A 163 0.81 -3.14 -1.60
CA ILE A 163 0.51 -2.11 -2.60
C ILE A 163 -0.06 -0.86 -1.96
N VAL A 164 0.43 0.31 -2.37
CA VAL A 164 -0.12 1.61 -1.95
C VAL A 164 -1.14 2.07 -2.98
N LEU A 165 -2.35 2.39 -2.53
CA LEU A 165 -3.44 2.88 -3.38
C LEU A 165 -4.24 3.99 -2.68
N PRO A 166 -4.97 4.83 -3.44
CA PRO A 166 -5.91 5.77 -2.85
C PRO A 166 -7.08 5.05 -2.17
N HIS A 167 -7.65 5.65 -1.13
CA HIS A 167 -8.75 5.05 -0.35
C HIS A 167 -9.96 4.64 -1.19
N GLY A 168 -10.20 5.27 -2.33
CA GLY A 168 -11.32 4.95 -3.22
C GLY A 168 -11.43 3.48 -3.61
N VAL A 169 -10.29 2.76 -3.70
CA VAL A 169 -10.29 1.31 -4.01
C VAL A 169 -11.01 0.47 -2.95
N LEU A 170 -11.12 0.97 -1.73
CA LEU A 170 -11.74 0.28 -0.61
C LEU A 170 -13.27 0.23 -0.70
N PHE A 171 -13.90 1.17 -1.42
CA PHE A 171 -15.37 1.32 -1.39
C PHE A 171 -16.02 1.62 -2.75
N ARG A 172 -15.28 1.97 -3.80
CA ARG A 172 -15.91 2.19 -5.11
C ARG A 172 -16.62 0.92 -5.60
N GLY A 173 -17.80 1.11 -6.18
CA GLY A 173 -18.66 0.04 -6.68
C GLY A 173 -18.36 -0.41 -8.11
N ASN A 174 -19.35 -0.96 -8.79
CA ASN A 174 -19.29 -1.44 -10.17
C ASN A 174 -18.16 -2.48 -10.39
N ALA A 175 -17.33 -2.32 -11.42
CA ALA A 175 -16.25 -3.25 -11.75
C ALA A 175 -15.24 -3.40 -10.60
N GLU A 176 -14.86 -2.30 -9.95
CA GLU A 176 -13.94 -2.35 -8.81
C GLU A 176 -14.54 -3.09 -7.62
N GLY A 177 -15.85 -2.92 -7.36
CA GLY A 177 -16.58 -3.67 -6.34
C GLY A 177 -16.61 -5.18 -6.62
N LYS A 178 -16.79 -5.58 -7.88
CA LYS A 178 -16.77 -7.00 -8.28
C LYS A 178 -15.40 -7.64 -8.06
N ILE A 179 -14.34 -6.97 -8.47
CA ILE A 179 -12.96 -7.45 -8.29
C ILE A 179 -12.63 -7.56 -6.80
N ARG A 180 -12.96 -6.54 -6.02
CA ARG A 180 -12.74 -6.52 -4.56
C ARG A 180 -13.48 -7.65 -3.87
N LYS A 181 -14.75 -7.88 -4.22
CA LYS A 181 -15.54 -9.00 -3.69
C LYS A 181 -14.88 -10.35 -3.99
N ALA A 182 -14.49 -10.59 -5.24
CA ALA A 182 -13.82 -11.83 -5.63
C ALA A 182 -12.53 -12.07 -4.84
N LEU A 183 -11.70 -11.04 -4.66
CA LEU A 183 -10.47 -11.11 -3.85
C LEU A 183 -10.78 -11.44 -2.38
N LEU A 184 -11.83 -10.86 -1.81
CA LEU A 184 -12.23 -11.10 -0.41
C LEU A 184 -12.79 -12.50 -0.21
N GLU A 185 -13.58 -13.02 -1.16
CA GLU A 185 -14.10 -14.38 -1.12
C GLU A 185 -12.98 -15.43 -1.19
N GLU A 186 -11.88 -15.15 -1.88
CA GLU A 186 -10.69 -15.99 -1.89
C GLU A 186 -9.82 -15.83 -0.63
N GLY A 187 -10.08 -14.85 0.22
CA GLY A 187 -9.24 -14.51 1.36
C GLY A 187 -7.92 -13.84 0.97
N ALA A 188 -7.83 -13.28 -0.24
CA ALA A 188 -6.61 -12.70 -0.79
C ALA A 188 -6.19 -11.40 -0.10
N ILE A 189 -7.16 -10.60 0.38
CA ILE A 189 -6.88 -9.36 1.11
C ILE A 189 -6.70 -9.68 2.59
N ASP A 190 -5.44 -9.62 3.04
CA ASP A 190 -5.05 -9.97 4.42
C ASP A 190 -5.20 -8.79 5.38
N THR A 191 -4.72 -7.62 4.99
CA THR A 191 -4.66 -6.43 5.86
C THR A 191 -4.85 -5.15 5.05
N VAL A 192 -5.54 -4.19 5.65
CA VAL A 192 -5.72 -2.83 5.14
C VAL A 192 -5.15 -1.85 6.15
N ILE A 193 -4.16 -1.05 5.76
CA ILE A 193 -3.52 -0.05 6.61
C ILE A 193 -3.81 1.33 6.08
N GLY A 194 -4.59 2.13 6.80
CA GLY A 194 -4.83 3.54 6.47
C GLY A 194 -3.63 4.39 6.89
N LEU A 195 -3.04 5.10 5.94
CA LEU A 195 -1.90 5.98 6.18
C LEU A 195 -2.35 7.42 6.47
N PRO A 196 -1.52 8.25 7.12
CA PRO A 196 -1.80 9.66 7.29
C PRO A 196 -1.94 10.38 5.94
N ALA A 197 -2.82 11.38 5.89
CA ALA A 197 -2.88 12.28 4.75
C ALA A 197 -1.59 13.13 4.65
N ASN A 198 -1.34 13.67 3.46
CA ASN A 198 -0.24 14.62 3.24
C ASN A 198 1.16 14.11 3.63
N ILE A 199 1.42 12.82 3.38
CA ILE A 199 2.76 12.22 3.57
C ILE A 199 3.51 12.03 2.25
N PHE A 200 2.81 12.07 1.10
CA PHE A 200 3.41 12.01 -0.23
C PHE A 200 3.75 13.40 -0.75
N PHE A 201 4.86 13.51 -1.49
CA PHE A 201 5.22 14.78 -2.14
C PHE A 201 4.18 15.16 -3.20
N ASN A 202 3.77 16.42 -3.18
CA ASN A 202 2.85 17.03 -4.16
C ASN A 202 1.42 16.46 -4.17
N THR A 203 0.99 15.78 -3.13
CA THR A 203 -0.41 15.40 -2.95
C THR A 203 -0.78 15.33 -1.47
N SER A 204 -1.99 15.75 -1.16
CA SER A 204 -2.58 15.62 0.18
C SER A 204 -3.51 14.41 0.30
N ILE A 205 -3.66 13.62 -0.78
CA ILE A 205 -4.61 12.50 -0.83
C ILE A 205 -4.22 11.46 0.22
N PRO A 206 -5.16 11.03 1.08
CA PRO A 206 -4.93 9.91 1.98
C PRO A 206 -4.82 8.61 1.17
N THR A 207 -3.89 7.75 1.56
CA THR A 207 -3.61 6.48 0.92
C THR A 207 -3.73 5.32 1.89
N THR A 208 -3.80 4.13 1.35
CA THR A 208 -3.82 2.89 2.10
C THR A 208 -2.77 1.93 1.57
N VAL A 209 -2.18 1.13 2.46
CA VAL A 209 -1.39 -0.04 2.09
C VAL A 209 -2.30 -1.26 2.22
N ILE A 210 -2.41 -2.03 1.14
CA ILE A 210 -3.16 -3.28 1.12
C ILE A 210 -2.15 -4.43 1.06
N ILE A 211 -2.27 -5.38 1.98
CA ILE A 211 -1.46 -6.59 2.04
C ILE A 211 -2.27 -7.75 1.49
N LEU A 212 -1.70 -8.46 0.51
CA LEU A 212 -2.34 -9.60 -0.14
C LEU A 212 -1.48 -10.85 0.01
N LYS A 213 -2.16 -12.01 0.09
CA LYS A 213 -1.57 -13.35 0.17
C LYS A 213 -2.43 -14.33 -0.64
N LYS A 214 -1.81 -15.43 -1.13
CA LYS A 214 -2.51 -16.47 -1.90
C LYS A 214 -2.78 -17.77 -1.12
N ASP A 215 -2.24 -17.90 0.09
CA ASP A 215 -2.39 -19.06 0.97
C ASP A 215 -3.04 -18.65 2.31
N PRO A 216 -4.26 -18.08 2.29
CA PRO A 216 -4.88 -17.59 3.49
C PRO A 216 -5.27 -18.74 4.42
N THR A 217 -5.06 -18.55 5.74
CA THR A 217 -5.57 -19.44 6.78
C THR A 217 -7.00 -19.09 7.18
N SER A 218 -7.44 -17.87 6.87
CA SER A 218 -8.81 -17.39 7.05
C SER A 218 -9.13 -16.33 6.01
N ARG A 219 -10.41 -15.96 5.88
CA ARG A 219 -10.87 -14.84 5.05
C ARG A 219 -11.08 -13.55 5.83
N ASP A 220 -10.68 -13.55 7.09
CA ASP A 220 -10.76 -12.35 7.94
C ASP A 220 -9.79 -11.28 7.43
N VAL A 221 -10.16 -10.02 7.61
CA VAL A 221 -9.35 -8.89 7.18
C VAL A 221 -8.94 -8.07 8.39
N PHE A 222 -7.64 -7.80 8.51
CA PHE A 222 -7.13 -6.94 9.56
C PHE A 222 -7.10 -5.48 9.10
N PHE A 223 -7.71 -4.60 9.89
CA PHE A 223 -7.71 -3.16 9.65
C PHE A 223 -6.82 -2.43 10.65
N ILE A 224 -5.94 -1.57 10.15
CA ILE A 224 -5.14 -0.66 10.97
C ILE A 224 -5.41 0.76 10.50
N ASP A 225 -5.90 1.61 11.37
CA ASP A 225 -6.04 3.04 11.10
C ASP A 225 -4.84 3.80 11.67
N ALA A 226 -3.85 4.03 10.81
CA ALA A 226 -2.66 4.81 11.16
C ALA A 226 -2.76 6.28 10.71
N SER A 227 -3.95 6.78 10.45
CA SER A 227 -4.16 8.15 9.94
C SER A 227 -3.66 9.24 10.87
N LYS A 228 -3.53 8.96 12.16
CA LYS A 228 -3.01 9.88 13.19
C LYS A 228 -1.53 9.65 13.55
N GLU A 229 -0.88 8.67 12.93
CA GLU A 229 0.51 8.27 13.21
C GLU A 229 1.51 9.12 12.42
N PHE A 230 1.64 10.38 12.78
CA PHE A 230 2.56 11.31 12.15
C PHE A 230 2.90 12.50 13.07
N ASP A 231 4.04 13.13 12.79
CA ASP A 231 4.39 14.44 13.30
C ASP A 231 4.11 15.50 12.23
N LYS A 232 3.64 16.67 12.65
CA LYS A 232 3.42 17.78 11.72
C LYS A 232 4.76 18.36 11.27
N GLY A 233 5.05 18.27 9.97
CA GLY A 233 6.15 18.96 9.35
C GLY A 233 5.75 20.33 8.78
N LYS A 234 6.72 21.08 8.28
CA LYS A 234 6.48 22.42 7.73
C LYS A 234 5.56 22.42 6.48
N ASN A 235 5.74 21.47 5.58
CA ASN A 235 5.03 21.39 4.31
C ASN A 235 4.21 20.10 4.15
N GLN A 236 4.52 19.07 4.91
CA GLN A 236 3.86 17.77 4.88
C GLN A 236 3.96 17.06 6.22
N ASN A 237 3.09 16.08 6.43
CA ASN A 237 3.16 15.21 7.60
C ASN A 237 4.33 14.22 7.47
N ILE A 238 4.94 13.86 8.58
CA ILE A 238 6.13 13.02 8.64
C ILE A 238 5.84 11.81 9.51
N MET A 239 6.00 10.61 8.95
CA MET A 239 5.99 9.38 9.73
C MET A 239 7.42 9.08 10.20
N THR A 240 7.58 8.89 11.50
CA THR A 240 8.86 8.51 12.11
C THR A 240 9.03 7.00 12.20
N ASP A 241 10.23 6.53 12.52
CA ASP A 241 10.47 5.10 12.76
C ASP A 241 9.60 4.56 13.90
N ALA A 242 9.31 5.38 14.94
CA ALA A 242 8.40 4.99 16.03
C ALA A 242 6.96 4.75 15.55
N HIS A 243 6.45 5.56 14.62
CA HIS A 243 5.14 5.35 14.00
C HIS A 243 5.11 4.04 13.20
N ILE A 244 6.15 3.77 12.41
CA ILE A 244 6.25 2.54 11.62
C ILE A 244 6.38 1.31 12.52
N ASP A 245 7.18 1.36 13.58
CA ASP A 245 7.35 0.27 14.54
C ASP A 245 6.03 -0.07 15.25
N LYS A 246 5.23 0.93 15.61
CA LYS A 246 3.89 0.73 16.18
C LYS A 246 2.97 -0.01 15.22
N ILE A 247 2.90 0.43 13.96
CA ILE A 247 2.08 -0.22 12.93
C ILE A 247 2.54 -1.66 12.73
N LEU A 248 3.84 -1.88 12.57
CA LEU A 248 4.42 -3.21 12.34
C LEU A 248 4.16 -4.16 13.50
N LYS A 249 4.30 -3.70 14.74
CA LYS A 249 4.02 -4.48 15.94
C LYS A 249 2.55 -4.89 16.01
N VAL A 250 1.63 -3.98 15.73
CA VAL A 250 0.18 -4.28 15.70
C VAL A 250 -0.15 -5.24 14.57
N TYR A 251 0.46 -5.06 13.39
CA TYR A 251 0.33 -5.99 12.27
C TYR A 251 0.77 -7.41 12.64
N GLN A 252 1.88 -7.55 13.36
CA GLN A 252 2.41 -8.87 13.79
C GLN A 252 1.49 -9.57 14.77
N VAL A 253 0.98 -8.82 15.77
CA VAL A 253 0.12 -9.38 16.83
C VAL A 253 -1.26 -9.72 16.30
N ARG A 254 -1.80 -8.94 15.35
CA ARG A 254 -3.09 -9.16 14.69
C ARG A 254 -4.26 -9.28 15.67
N GLU A 255 -4.29 -8.42 16.65
CA GLU A 255 -5.35 -8.31 17.65
C GLU A 255 -5.96 -6.90 17.62
N ASP A 256 -7.20 -6.81 18.11
CA ASP A 256 -7.90 -5.53 18.22
C ASP A 256 -7.15 -4.58 19.16
N VAL A 257 -7.04 -3.33 18.73
CA VAL A 257 -6.50 -2.22 19.51
C VAL A 257 -7.50 -1.07 19.44
N ASP A 258 -7.99 -0.64 20.59
CA ASP A 258 -8.99 0.43 20.68
C ASP A 258 -8.57 1.66 19.85
N LYS A 259 -9.51 2.16 19.02
CA LYS A 259 -9.33 3.31 18.10
C LYS A 259 -8.16 3.20 17.11
N PHE A 260 -7.58 2.00 16.93
CA PHE A 260 -6.41 1.82 16.08
C PHE A 260 -6.49 0.62 15.15
N ALA A 261 -6.93 -0.55 15.63
CA ALA A 261 -6.94 -1.77 14.81
C ALA A 261 -8.13 -2.68 15.16
N HIS A 262 -8.64 -3.38 14.14
CA HIS A 262 -9.72 -4.34 14.27
C HIS A 262 -9.53 -5.53 13.33
N LEU A 263 -9.67 -6.73 13.86
CA LEU A 263 -9.73 -7.97 13.07
C LEU A 263 -11.18 -8.25 12.70
N ALA A 264 -11.58 -7.87 11.50
CA ALA A 264 -12.92 -8.10 11.00
C ALA A 264 -13.08 -9.54 10.51
N SER A 265 -14.09 -10.26 11.00
CA SER A 265 -14.44 -11.57 10.46
C SER A 265 -14.95 -11.47 9.02
N PHE A 266 -14.90 -12.56 8.27
CA PHE A 266 -15.45 -12.57 6.92
C PHE A 266 -16.95 -12.26 6.90
N GLU A 267 -17.70 -12.72 7.90
CA GLU A 267 -19.12 -12.41 8.08
C GLU A 267 -19.34 -10.90 8.22
N GLU A 268 -18.53 -10.21 9.00
CA GLU A 268 -18.57 -8.75 9.14
C GLU A 268 -18.28 -8.04 7.81
N ILE A 269 -17.34 -8.56 7.01
CA ILE A 269 -17.05 -8.06 5.65
C ILE A 269 -18.28 -8.18 4.75
N VAL A 270 -18.97 -9.34 4.80
CA VAL A 270 -20.21 -9.59 4.02
C VAL A 270 -21.33 -8.66 4.47
N GLU A 271 -21.54 -8.48 5.78
CA GLU A 271 -22.53 -7.55 6.35
C GLU A 271 -22.29 -6.10 5.91
N ASN A 272 -21.05 -5.72 5.68
CA ASN A 272 -20.65 -4.42 5.12
C ASN A 272 -20.67 -4.38 3.57
N ASP A 273 -21.28 -5.36 2.92
CA ASP A 273 -21.36 -5.46 1.45
C ASP A 273 -20.00 -5.38 0.76
N TYR A 274 -19.00 -6.05 1.34
CA TYR A 274 -17.59 -6.06 0.85
C TYR A 274 -16.96 -4.66 0.73
N ASN A 275 -17.50 -3.70 1.43
CA ASN A 275 -16.95 -2.37 1.56
C ASN A 275 -15.85 -2.39 2.64
N LEU A 276 -14.64 -1.93 2.27
CA LEU A 276 -13.47 -1.93 3.15
C LEU A 276 -13.12 -0.53 3.67
N ASN A 277 -14.06 0.42 3.63
CA ASN A 277 -13.81 1.76 4.16
C ASN A 277 -13.47 1.68 5.66
N ILE A 278 -12.26 2.10 6.02
CA ILE A 278 -11.66 1.85 7.33
C ILE A 278 -12.54 2.31 8.51
N PRO A 279 -13.20 3.51 8.47
CA PRO A 279 -14.07 3.94 9.56
C PRO A 279 -15.27 3.02 9.88
N ARG A 280 -15.61 2.09 8.99
CA ARG A 280 -16.63 1.07 9.26
C ARG A 280 -16.15 -0.02 10.25
N TYR A 281 -14.83 -0.16 10.40
CA TYR A 281 -14.19 -1.22 11.18
C TYR A 281 -13.38 -0.69 12.35
N VAL A 282 -12.82 0.50 12.23
CA VAL A 282 -12.04 1.18 13.29
C VAL A 282 -12.67 2.53 13.56
N ASP A 283 -13.30 2.66 14.72
CA ASP A 283 -13.87 3.93 15.17
C ASP A 283 -12.81 4.74 15.90
N THR A 284 -12.34 5.80 15.25
CA THR A 284 -11.35 6.74 15.81
C THR A 284 -12.00 7.96 16.50
N PHE A 285 -13.33 7.95 16.67
CA PHE A 285 -14.04 9.06 17.30
C PHE A 285 -13.60 9.19 18.77
N GLU A 286 -13.09 10.36 19.12
CA GLU A 286 -12.85 10.75 20.49
C GLU A 286 -14.00 11.65 20.93
N GLU A 287 -14.70 11.29 22.01
CA GLU A 287 -15.65 12.21 22.62
C GLU A 287 -14.88 13.45 23.05
N GLU A 288 -15.24 14.61 22.47
CA GLU A 288 -14.75 15.88 22.98
C GLU A 288 -15.17 16.01 24.44
N GLU A 289 -14.21 16.27 25.33
CA GLU A 289 -14.54 16.61 26.72
C GLU A 289 -15.54 17.77 26.70
N VAL A 290 -16.71 17.54 27.28
CA VAL A 290 -17.72 18.61 27.40
C VAL A 290 -17.15 19.70 28.29
N VAL A 291 -16.60 20.73 27.65
CA VAL A 291 -16.10 21.89 28.38
C VAL A 291 -17.31 22.56 29.07
N PRO A 292 -17.33 22.68 30.42
CA PRO A 292 -18.44 23.28 31.12
C PRO A 292 -18.70 24.70 30.60
N LEU A 293 -19.96 25.05 30.43
CA LEU A 293 -20.37 26.37 29.93
C LEU A 293 -19.72 27.53 30.73
N THR A 294 -19.51 27.30 32.00
CA THR A 294 -18.81 28.23 32.93
C THR A 294 -17.37 28.48 32.50
N GLU A 295 -16.66 27.47 32.04
CA GLU A 295 -15.27 27.57 31.54
C GLU A 295 -15.20 28.27 30.18
N ILE A 296 -16.15 28.00 29.28
CA ILE A 296 -16.28 28.70 28.01
C ILE A 296 -16.50 30.18 28.23
N VAL A 297 -17.43 30.55 29.12
CA VAL A 297 -17.71 31.94 29.46
C VAL A 297 -16.49 32.62 30.09
N ALA A 298 -15.78 31.95 31.00
CA ALA A 298 -14.55 32.47 31.58
C ALA A 298 -13.45 32.74 30.56
N ASN A 299 -13.28 31.84 29.57
CA ASN A 299 -12.33 31.99 28.48
C ASN A 299 -12.70 33.14 27.54
N ILE A 300 -13.98 33.30 27.19
CA ILE A 300 -14.49 34.42 26.38
C ILE A 300 -14.21 35.76 27.11
N ASN A 301 -14.52 35.85 28.39
CA ASN A 301 -14.29 37.07 29.18
C ASN A 301 -12.79 37.40 29.27
N ARG A 302 -11.93 36.40 29.43
CA ARG A 302 -10.48 36.61 29.48
C ARG A 302 -9.96 37.11 28.12
N THR A 303 -10.39 36.52 27.01
CA THR A 303 -10.00 36.95 25.67
C THR A 303 -10.49 38.36 25.34
N ASN A 304 -11.72 38.71 25.73
CA ASN A 304 -12.27 40.06 25.55
C ASN A 304 -11.48 41.11 26.36
N ASN A 305 -11.06 40.80 27.60
CA ASN A 305 -10.24 41.68 28.39
C ASN A 305 -8.82 41.86 27.82
N GLU A 306 -8.23 40.83 27.27
CA GLU A 306 -6.95 40.90 26.55
C GLU A 306 -7.03 41.77 25.29
N ILE A 307 -8.12 41.68 24.55
CA ILE A 307 -8.37 42.55 23.38
C ILE A 307 -8.51 43.98 23.80
N ALA A 308 -9.32 44.25 24.83
CA ALA A 308 -9.53 45.61 25.36
C ALA A 308 -8.27 46.25 25.95
N SER A 309 -7.29 45.44 26.38
CA SER A 309 -6.01 45.96 26.92
C SER A 309 -4.97 46.25 25.82
N LYS A 310 -5.21 45.82 24.58
CA LYS A 310 -4.32 46.05 23.45
C LYS A 310 -4.81 47.11 22.46
N THR A 311 -6.03 47.62 22.69
CA THR A 311 -6.61 48.81 22.03
C THR A 311 -6.44 50.03 22.89
#